data_4efad8d135209dedf4b1edab308660f7
#
_entry.id   4efad8d135209dedf4b1edab308660f7
#
_cell.length_a   1.000
_cell.length_b   1.000
_cell.length_c   1.000
_cell.angle_alpha   90.00
_cell.angle_beta   90.00
_cell.angle_gamma   90.00
#
_symmetry.space_group_name_H-M   'P 1'
#
loop_
_entity.id
_entity.type
_entity.pdbx_description
1 polymer ?
#
loop_
_entity_poly.entity_id
_entity_poly.type
_entity_poly.pdbx_seq_one_letter_code
_entity_poly.pdbx_strand_id
1 'polypeptide(L)'
;LRGTPLRGFVMVALLFITSAIQTLSLHQYFQLVSVAGMRARAGVVTAIFRKSLRLSNKSRSEQSSGDIVNLMSVDANRLPDFLMYAHILWSAVFQIVIAFVSLFDLLGWSAFVGVAIMLVSVPVNTILATYLRQQSAVQMKVRDRRTGLMNEIILNIKSIKLFAWEEAFTRRLLSVRNGEELPLLRNIGVASAGFNFFWQAIPFFVSLGTFITYSATSSQPLTADIVFPALSLYQL
;
A
#
# COMPACT_ATOMS: atom_id res chain seq x y z
N LEU A 1 -15.69 20.25 34.54
CA LEU A 1 -14.87 19.15 35.05
C LEU A 1 -13.63 19.68 35.76
N ARG A 2 -13.77 20.09 37.03
CA ARG A 2 -12.63 20.41 37.90
C ARG A 2 -12.08 19.09 38.46
N GLY A 3 -11.37 18.35 37.64
CA GLY A 3 -10.56 17.21 38.10
C GLY A 3 -9.30 17.73 38.78
N THR A 4 -8.89 17.12 39.90
CA THR A 4 -7.61 17.40 40.55
C THR A 4 -6.50 17.20 39.51
N PRO A 5 -5.43 18.03 39.47
CA PRO A 5 -4.33 17.92 38.52
C PRO A 5 -3.71 16.53 38.53
N LEU A 6 -3.76 15.81 39.64
CA LEU A 6 -3.32 14.44 39.80
C LEU A 6 -4.07 13.46 38.84
N ARG A 7 -5.37 13.61 38.64
CA ARG A 7 -6.15 12.78 37.71
C ARG A 7 -5.70 12.96 36.27
N GLY A 8 -5.38 14.20 35.88
CA GLY A 8 -4.83 14.49 34.55
C GLY A 8 -3.49 13.80 34.33
N PHE A 9 -2.57 13.86 35.27
CA PHE A 9 -1.27 13.19 35.20
C PHE A 9 -1.42 11.66 35.14
N VAL A 10 -2.31 11.09 35.94
CA VAL A 10 -2.59 9.62 35.90
C VAL A 10 -3.14 9.20 34.55
N MET A 11 -4.08 9.95 33.95
CA MET A 11 -4.62 9.64 32.63
C MET A 11 -3.54 9.72 31.54
N VAL A 12 -2.68 10.72 31.56
CA VAL A 12 -1.55 10.82 30.60
C VAL A 12 -0.57 9.67 30.77
N ALA A 13 -0.25 9.30 32.02
CA ALA A 13 0.62 8.16 32.29
C ALA A 13 0.01 6.84 31.79
N LEU A 14 -1.29 6.63 31.99
CA LEU A 14 -2.00 5.46 31.51
C LEU A 14 -2.00 5.40 29.96
N LEU A 15 -2.25 6.51 29.27
CA LEU A 15 -2.18 6.60 27.81
C LEU A 15 -0.77 6.26 27.32
N PHE A 16 0.27 6.77 27.95
CA PHE A 16 1.65 6.46 27.59
C PHE A 16 1.97 4.97 27.77
N ILE A 17 1.60 4.39 28.91
CA ILE A 17 1.83 2.97 29.19
C ILE A 17 1.06 2.10 28.19
N THR A 18 -0.20 2.43 27.90
CA THR A 18 -1.01 1.70 26.92
C THR A 18 -0.39 1.75 25.52
N SER A 19 0.06 2.92 25.08
CA SER A 19 0.74 3.08 23.78
C SER A 19 2.06 2.33 23.73
N ALA A 20 2.82 2.29 24.81
CA ALA A 20 4.06 1.53 24.91
C ALA A 20 3.79 0.01 24.80
N ILE A 21 2.78 -0.49 25.54
CA ILE A 21 2.37 -1.91 25.47
C ILE A 21 1.88 -2.25 24.06
N GLN A 22 1.08 -1.39 23.44
CA GLN A 22 0.59 -1.57 22.07
C GLN A 22 1.77 -1.68 21.08
N THR A 23 2.73 -0.76 21.16
CA THR A 23 3.92 -0.76 20.29
C THR A 23 4.76 -2.01 20.47
N LEU A 24 5.04 -2.41 21.71
CA LEU A 24 5.79 -3.63 22.00
C LEU A 24 5.08 -4.88 21.49
N SER A 25 3.77 -4.98 21.71
CA SER A 25 2.95 -6.10 21.24
C SER A 25 2.93 -6.19 19.71
N LEU A 26 2.82 -5.05 19.02
CA LEU A 26 2.85 -4.97 17.57
C LEU A 26 4.20 -5.44 17.01
N HIS A 27 5.30 -4.97 17.57
CA HIS A 27 6.63 -5.39 17.16
C HIS A 27 6.87 -6.87 17.41
N GLN A 28 6.42 -7.40 18.54
CA GLN A 28 6.49 -8.82 18.84
C GLN A 28 5.67 -9.66 17.85
N TYR A 29 4.47 -9.20 17.50
CA TYR A 29 3.64 -9.80 16.47
C TYR A 29 4.40 -9.88 15.13
N PHE A 30 4.95 -8.77 14.63
CA PHE A 30 5.70 -8.77 13.37
C PHE A 30 6.91 -9.70 13.40
N GLN A 31 7.63 -9.75 14.53
CA GLN A 31 8.75 -10.66 14.71
C GLN A 31 8.32 -12.13 14.59
N LEU A 32 7.27 -12.53 15.30
CA LEU A 32 6.76 -13.91 15.29
C LEU A 32 6.27 -14.31 13.90
N VAL A 33 5.51 -13.44 13.23
CA VAL A 33 4.95 -13.71 11.89
C VAL A 33 6.08 -13.79 10.85
N SER A 34 7.08 -12.91 10.91
CA SER A 34 8.24 -12.96 10.02
C SER A 34 9.02 -14.27 10.17
N VAL A 35 9.27 -14.71 11.40
CA VAL A 35 9.94 -16.00 11.68
C VAL A 35 9.10 -17.17 11.16
N ALA A 36 7.78 -17.16 11.40
CA ALA A 36 6.87 -18.18 10.88
C ALA A 36 6.88 -18.20 9.34
N GLY A 37 6.84 -17.04 8.70
CA GLY A 37 6.91 -16.89 7.25
C GLY A 37 8.21 -17.45 6.66
N MET A 38 9.34 -17.13 7.26
CA MET A 38 10.63 -17.67 6.83
C MET A 38 10.69 -19.20 6.97
N ARG A 39 10.17 -19.76 8.07
CA ARG A 39 10.11 -21.21 8.28
C ARG A 39 9.19 -21.89 7.27
N ALA A 40 8.02 -21.33 7.00
CA ALA A 40 7.09 -21.83 5.99
C ALA A 40 7.73 -21.84 4.60
N ARG A 41 8.38 -20.73 4.21
CA ARG A 41 9.14 -20.65 2.95
C ARG A 41 10.23 -21.72 2.87
N ALA A 42 11.06 -21.85 3.88
CA ALA A 42 12.13 -22.86 3.91
C ALA A 42 11.57 -24.27 3.79
N GLY A 43 10.46 -24.57 4.46
CA GLY A 43 9.75 -25.85 4.34
C GLY A 43 9.28 -26.14 2.92
N VAL A 44 8.62 -25.15 2.27
CA VAL A 44 8.13 -25.30 0.90
C VAL A 44 9.28 -25.44 -0.11
N VAL A 45 10.31 -24.61 -0.02
CA VAL A 45 11.52 -24.70 -0.86
C VAL A 45 12.16 -26.08 -0.72
N THR A 46 12.30 -26.59 0.50
CA THR A 46 12.84 -27.92 0.76
C THR A 46 11.95 -29.03 0.17
N ALA A 47 10.63 -28.90 0.28
CA ALA A 47 9.69 -29.86 -0.29
C ALA A 47 9.74 -29.89 -1.83
N ILE A 48 9.81 -28.71 -2.47
CA ILE A 48 9.96 -28.58 -3.93
C ILE A 48 11.29 -29.22 -4.37
N PHE A 49 12.39 -28.90 -3.67
CA PHE A 49 13.70 -29.48 -3.97
C PHE A 49 13.69 -31.02 -3.86
N ARG A 50 13.17 -31.57 -2.77
CA ARG A 50 13.03 -33.02 -2.61
C ARG A 50 12.16 -33.65 -3.68
N LYS A 51 11.09 -32.98 -4.10
CA LYS A 51 10.22 -33.46 -5.18
C LYS A 51 10.94 -33.42 -6.52
N SER A 52 11.70 -32.38 -6.82
CA SER A 52 12.45 -32.23 -8.07
C SER A 52 13.48 -33.35 -8.28
N LEU A 53 14.08 -33.86 -7.20
CA LEU A 53 15.01 -34.98 -7.23
C LEU A 53 14.33 -36.35 -7.53
N ARG A 54 13.00 -36.41 -7.33
CA ARG A 54 12.20 -37.65 -7.53
C ARG A 54 11.37 -37.62 -8.81
N LEU A 55 11.46 -36.56 -9.59
CA LEU A 55 10.72 -36.46 -10.87
C LEU A 55 11.26 -37.45 -11.89
N SER A 56 10.34 -38.15 -12.61
CA SER A 56 10.68 -38.97 -13.75
C SER A 56 11.17 -38.11 -14.91
N ASN A 57 11.96 -38.71 -15.82
CA ASN A 57 12.46 -38.03 -17.02
C ASN A 57 11.32 -37.45 -17.87
N LYS A 58 10.16 -38.12 -17.95
CA LYS A 58 8.99 -37.64 -18.65
C LYS A 58 8.43 -36.37 -18.05
N SER A 59 8.20 -36.34 -16.72
CA SER A 59 7.71 -35.17 -16.05
C SER A 59 8.72 -34.02 -16.06
N ARG A 60 10.01 -34.31 -16.11
CA ARG A 60 11.09 -33.32 -16.22
C ARG A 60 11.18 -32.69 -17.60
N SER A 61 10.76 -33.38 -18.65
CA SER A 61 10.69 -32.82 -20.02
C SER A 61 9.49 -31.88 -20.20
N GLU A 62 8.42 -32.05 -19.41
CA GLU A 62 7.22 -31.23 -19.44
C GLU A 62 7.37 -29.93 -18.65
N GLN A 63 8.29 -29.89 -17.68
CA GLN A 63 8.57 -28.68 -16.86
C GLN A 63 10.04 -28.28 -17.02
N SER A 64 10.26 -27.04 -17.42
CA SER A 64 11.62 -26.53 -17.56
C SER A 64 12.30 -26.41 -16.17
N SER A 65 13.62 -26.57 -16.14
CA SER A 65 14.40 -26.31 -14.93
C SER A 65 14.20 -24.87 -14.41
N GLY A 66 13.88 -23.93 -15.32
CA GLY A 66 13.54 -22.54 -14.99
C GLY A 66 12.25 -22.41 -14.20
N ASP A 67 11.23 -23.22 -14.49
CA ASP A 67 9.95 -23.20 -13.77
C ASP A 67 10.12 -23.64 -12.33
N ILE A 68 10.92 -24.67 -12.08
CA ILE A 68 11.22 -25.15 -10.73
C ILE A 68 12.00 -24.08 -9.94
N VAL A 69 12.99 -23.45 -10.57
CA VAL A 69 13.74 -22.34 -9.95
C VAL A 69 12.83 -21.16 -9.66
N ASN A 70 11.93 -20.82 -10.57
CA ASN A 70 10.96 -19.73 -10.40
C ASN A 70 10.00 -20.03 -9.23
N LEU A 71 9.49 -21.26 -9.13
CA LEU A 71 8.63 -21.71 -8.04
C LEU A 71 9.34 -21.59 -6.67
N MET A 72 10.64 -21.93 -6.60
CA MET A 72 11.43 -21.85 -5.37
C MET A 72 11.85 -20.43 -5.01
N SER A 73 12.15 -19.59 -6.00
CA SER A 73 12.70 -18.25 -5.76
C SER A 73 11.65 -17.14 -5.74
N VAL A 74 10.61 -17.22 -6.57
CA VAL A 74 9.58 -16.18 -6.70
C VAL A 74 8.31 -16.56 -5.96
N ASP A 75 7.71 -17.70 -6.28
CA ASP A 75 6.39 -18.04 -5.71
C ASP A 75 6.47 -18.40 -4.23
N ALA A 76 7.53 -19.08 -3.80
CA ALA A 76 7.74 -19.38 -2.39
C ALA A 76 7.91 -18.11 -1.53
N ASN A 77 8.35 -16.98 -2.12
CA ASN A 77 8.46 -15.70 -1.42
C ASN A 77 7.10 -15.04 -1.11
N ARG A 78 6.04 -15.42 -1.81
CA ARG A 78 4.69 -14.89 -1.54
C ARG A 78 4.09 -15.42 -0.25
N LEU A 79 4.58 -16.55 0.28
CA LEU A 79 4.09 -17.14 1.53
C LEU A 79 4.38 -16.28 2.77
N PRO A 80 5.62 -15.80 3.00
CA PRO A 80 5.90 -14.84 4.06
C PRO A 80 5.02 -13.58 3.98
N ASP A 81 4.87 -13.01 2.77
CA ASP A 81 4.05 -11.82 2.56
C ASP A 81 2.58 -12.08 2.91
N PHE A 82 2.03 -13.22 2.47
CA PHE A 82 0.67 -13.60 2.81
C PHE A 82 0.48 -13.78 4.33
N LEU A 83 1.38 -14.49 5.00
CA LEU A 83 1.30 -14.70 6.44
C LEU A 83 1.39 -13.38 7.22
N MET A 84 2.18 -12.41 6.74
CA MET A 84 2.32 -11.11 7.36
C MET A 84 1.00 -10.33 7.39
N TYR A 85 0.18 -10.48 6.36
CA TYR A 85 -1.09 -9.76 6.24
C TYR A 85 -2.33 -10.59 6.60
N ALA A 86 -2.21 -11.93 6.71
CA ALA A 86 -3.35 -12.82 6.93
C ALA A 86 -4.13 -12.48 8.21
N HIS A 87 -3.43 -12.11 9.29
CA HIS A 87 -4.07 -11.76 10.55
C HIS A 87 -4.73 -10.37 10.54
N ILE A 88 -4.31 -9.49 9.63
CA ILE A 88 -4.92 -8.16 9.50
C ILE A 88 -6.37 -8.28 9.01
N LEU A 89 -6.68 -9.27 8.17
CA LEU A 89 -8.02 -9.44 7.59
C LEU A 89 -9.10 -9.62 8.67
N TRP A 90 -8.91 -10.52 9.63
CA TRP A 90 -9.91 -10.72 10.68
C TRP A 90 -9.87 -9.61 11.74
N SER A 91 -8.68 -9.08 12.07
CA SER A 91 -8.56 -7.99 13.04
C SER A 91 -9.13 -6.68 12.51
N ALA A 92 -9.03 -6.41 11.20
CA ALA A 92 -9.65 -5.26 10.57
C ALA A 92 -11.19 -5.29 10.71
N VAL A 93 -11.82 -6.44 10.49
CA VAL A 93 -13.28 -6.58 10.68
C VAL A 93 -13.66 -6.27 12.13
N PHE A 94 -12.91 -6.80 13.09
CA PHE A 94 -13.16 -6.57 14.51
C PHE A 94 -12.95 -5.09 14.89
N GLN A 95 -11.90 -4.46 14.39
CA GLN A 95 -11.63 -3.03 14.60
C GLN A 95 -12.71 -2.14 14.00
N ILE A 96 -13.18 -2.44 12.78
CA ILE A 96 -14.27 -1.70 12.12
C ILE A 96 -15.54 -1.77 12.95
N VAL A 97 -15.89 -2.96 13.46
CA VAL A 97 -17.11 -3.12 14.30
C VAL A 97 -17.00 -2.30 15.58
N ILE A 98 -15.86 -2.37 16.29
CA ILE A 98 -15.66 -1.61 17.53
C ILE A 98 -15.66 -0.10 17.25
N ALA A 99 -14.94 0.34 16.19
CA ALA A 99 -14.90 1.75 15.84
C ALA A 99 -16.30 2.27 15.47
N PHE A 100 -17.07 1.49 14.72
CA PHE A 100 -18.43 1.88 14.33
C PHE A 100 -19.37 1.97 15.53
N VAL A 101 -19.34 0.97 16.44
CA VAL A 101 -20.15 1.01 17.67
C VAL A 101 -19.78 2.22 18.53
N SER A 102 -18.48 2.47 18.72
CA SER A 102 -18.01 3.62 19.50
C SER A 102 -18.39 4.97 18.84
N LEU A 103 -18.32 5.06 17.52
CA LEU A 103 -18.76 6.25 16.78
C LEU A 103 -20.28 6.45 16.87
N PHE A 104 -21.04 5.36 16.83
CA PHE A 104 -22.50 5.43 16.98
C PHE A 104 -22.91 5.91 18.37
N ASP A 105 -22.22 5.45 19.43
CA ASP A 105 -22.45 5.91 20.80
C ASP A 105 -22.11 7.39 20.98
N LEU A 106 -21.09 7.93 20.27
CA LEU A 106 -20.66 9.32 20.35
C LEU A 106 -21.50 10.27 19.48
N LEU A 107 -21.80 9.87 18.25
CA LEU A 107 -22.36 10.72 17.19
C LEU A 107 -23.77 10.33 16.75
N GLY A 108 -24.30 9.22 17.27
CA GLY A 108 -25.61 8.70 16.90
C GLY A 108 -25.74 8.45 15.40
N TRP A 109 -26.87 8.84 14.83
CA TRP A 109 -27.17 8.64 13.39
C TRP A 109 -26.19 9.36 12.44
N SER A 110 -25.50 10.41 12.91
CA SER A 110 -24.52 11.13 12.09
C SER A 110 -23.30 10.25 11.72
N ALA A 111 -23.03 9.18 12.46
CA ALA A 111 -21.97 8.22 12.12
C ALA A 111 -22.18 7.54 10.75
N PHE A 112 -23.43 7.31 10.35
CA PHE A 112 -23.74 6.71 9.05
C PHE A 112 -23.31 7.58 7.86
N VAL A 113 -23.30 8.91 8.02
CA VAL A 113 -22.82 9.83 6.96
C VAL A 113 -21.33 9.63 6.75
N GLY A 114 -20.56 9.44 7.82
CA GLY A 114 -19.14 9.10 7.73
C GLY A 114 -18.90 7.81 6.96
N VAL A 115 -19.68 6.76 7.29
CA VAL A 115 -19.61 5.47 6.56
C VAL A 115 -20.00 5.63 5.09
N ALA A 116 -21.03 6.42 4.78
CA ALA A 116 -21.46 6.68 3.40
C ALA A 116 -20.34 7.38 2.58
N ILE A 117 -19.66 8.38 3.18
CA ILE A 117 -18.52 9.05 2.54
C ILE A 117 -17.37 8.06 2.30
N MET A 118 -17.07 7.19 3.27
CA MET A 118 -16.07 6.14 3.11
C MET A 118 -16.43 5.19 1.97
N LEU A 119 -17.67 4.72 1.89
CA LEU A 119 -18.13 3.84 0.82
C LEU A 119 -18.04 4.51 -0.56
N VAL A 120 -18.37 5.79 -0.67
CA VAL A 120 -18.23 6.57 -1.93
C VAL A 120 -16.76 6.78 -2.29
N SER A 121 -15.85 6.87 -1.33
CA SER A 121 -14.43 7.04 -1.59
C SER A 121 -13.79 5.82 -2.27
N VAL A 122 -14.30 4.61 -2.03
CA VAL A 122 -13.75 3.36 -2.60
C VAL A 122 -13.79 3.35 -4.14
N PRO A 123 -14.93 3.58 -4.81
CA PRO A 123 -14.97 3.63 -6.27
C PRO A 123 -14.12 4.77 -6.84
N VAL A 124 -14.10 5.94 -6.21
CA VAL A 124 -13.26 7.07 -6.64
C VAL A 124 -11.77 6.67 -6.63
N ASN A 125 -11.30 6.10 -5.53
CA ASN A 125 -9.93 5.61 -5.42
C ASN A 125 -9.62 4.51 -6.44
N THR A 126 -10.56 3.60 -6.69
CA THR A 126 -10.39 2.52 -7.67
C THR A 126 -10.22 3.05 -9.09
N ILE A 127 -11.01 4.07 -9.47
CA ILE A 127 -10.90 4.72 -10.79
C ILE A 127 -9.53 5.39 -10.92
N LEU A 128 -9.11 6.18 -9.93
CA LEU A 128 -7.82 6.87 -9.93
C LEU A 128 -6.64 5.88 -9.96
N ALA A 129 -6.69 4.81 -9.16
CA ALA A 129 -5.66 3.77 -9.14
C ALA A 129 -5.57 3.03 -10.48
N THR A 130 -6.71 2.75 -11.12
CA THR A 130 -6.75 2.09 -12.44
C THR A 130 -6.15 2.99 -13.51
N TYR A 131 -6.49 4.28 -13.51
CA TYR A 131 -5.88 5.26 -14.41
C TYR A 131 -4.36 5.32 -14.25
N LEU A 132 -3.86 5.45 -13.02
CA LEU A 132 -2.43 5.47 -12.73
C LEU A 132 -1.71 4.19 -13.20
N ARG A 133 -2.34 3.02 -12.99
CA ARG A 133 -1.81 1.74 -13.44
C ARG A 133 -1.69 1.67 -14.96
N GLN A 134 -2.71 2.16 -15.69
CA GLN A 134 -2.69 2.20 -17.15
C GLN A 134 -1.59 3.13 -17.67
N GLN A 135 -1.46 4.34 -17.13
CA GLN A 135 -0.42 5.28 -17.51
C GLN A 135 0.99 4.75 -17.20
N SER A 136 1.16 4.11 -16.04
CA SER A 136 2.42 3.46 -15.67
C SER A 136 2.80 2.32 -16.61
N ALA A 137 1.83 1.54 -17.07
CA ALA A 137 2.08 0.45 -18.04
C ALA A 137 2.55 0.99 -19.40
N VAL A 138 1.99 2.10 -19.86
CA VAL A 138 2.44 2.78 -21.09
C VAL A 138 3.85 3.34 -20.91
N GLN A 139 4.10 4.00 -19.78
CA GLN A 139 5.43 4.55 -19.46
C GLN A 139 6.50 3.46 -19.39
N MET A 140 6.18 2.28 -18.82
CA MET A 140 7.09 1.14 -18.80
C MET A 140 7.53 0.72 -20.21
N LYS A 141 6.60 0.61 -21.16
CA LYS A 141 6.91 0.27 -22.56
C LYS A 141 7.85 1.28 -23.22
N VAL A 142 7.62 2.57 -23.00
CA VAL A 142 8.49 3.64 -23.52
C VAL A 142 9.88 3.58 -22.88
N ARG A 143 9.93 3.36 -21.57
CA ARG A 143 11.18 3.17 -20.81
C ARG A 143 11.98 1.97 -21.35
N ASP A 144 11.31 0.84 -21.58
CA ASP A 144 11.94 -0.38 -22.08
C ASP A 144 12.52 -0.16 -23.50
N ARG A 145 11.78 0.58 -24.35
CA ARG A 145 12.29 0.99 -25.67
C ARG A 145 13.54 1.88 -25.56
N ARG A 146 13.54 2.85 -24.65
CA ARG A 146 14.71 3.70 -24.39
C ARG A 146 15.89 2.88 -23.86
N THR A 147 15.64 1.96 -22.95
CA THR A 147 16.68 1.09 -22.40
C THR A 147 17.23 0.14 -23.46
N GLY A 148 16.39 -0.38 -24.36
CA GLY A 148 16.82 -1.17 -25.51
C GLY A 148 17.75 -0.39 -26.44
N LEU A 149 17.38 0.86 -26.81
CA LEU A 149 18.23 1.75 -27.59
C LEU A 149 19.58 2.02 -26.90
N MET A 150 19.57 2.22 -25.57
CA MET A 150 20.81 2.44 -24.81
C MET A 150 21.70 1.19 -24.85
N ASN A 151 21.13 0.01 -24.71
CA ASN A 151 21.88 -1.25 -24.83
C ASN A 151 22.47 -1.45 -26.23
N GLU A 152 21.72 -1.12 -27.30
CA GLU A 152 22.24 -1.13 -28.68
C GLU A 152 23.47 -0.21 -28.83
N ILE A 153 23.39 1.02 -28.27
CA ILE A 153 24.49 1.98 -28.30
C ILE A 153 25.71 1.40 -27.57
N ILE A 154 25.54 0.86 -26.38
CA ILE A 154 26.64 0.32 -25.58
C ILE A 154 27.30 -0.88 -26.28
N LEU A 155 26.49 -1.82 -26.79
CA LEU A 155 27.01 -3.00 -27.47
C LEU A 155 27.78 -2.65 -28.75
N ASN A 156 27.37 -1.59 -29.46
CA ASN A 156 27.97 -1.17 -30.72
C ASN A 156 28.84 0.09 -30.59
N ILE A 157 29.28 0.43 -29.39
CA ILE A 157 29.98 1.72 -29.13
C ILE A 157 31.22 1.92 -29.99
N LYS A 158 31.96 0.84 -30.27
CA LYS A 158 33.14 0.88 -31.12
C LYS A 158 32.79 1.32 -32.55
N SER A 159 31.75 0.75 -33.14
CA SER A 159 31.29 1.12 -34.50
C SER A 159 30.74 2.55 -34.54
N ILE A 160 29.96 2.93 -33.51
CA ILE A 160 29.42 4.29 -33.41
C ILE A 160 30.55 5.33 -33.37
N LYS A 161 31.62 5.05 -32.62
CA LYS A 161 32.81 5.89 -32.53
C LYS A 161 33.59 5.97 -33.84
N LEU A 162 33.77 4.84 -34.51
CA LEU A 162 34.50 4.75 -35.78
C LEU A 162 33.80 5.54 -36.91
N PHE A 163 32.46 5.53 -36.92
CA PHE A 163 31.65 6.22 -37.92
C PHE A 163 31.20 7.63 -37.50
N ALA A 164 31.59 8.10 -36.33
CA ALA A 164 31.18 9.38 -35.75
C ALA A 164 29.65 9.59 -35.71
N TRP A 165 28.90 8.53 -35.31
CA TRP A 165 27.43 8.56 -35.27
C TRP A 165 26.88 8.93 -33.90
N GLU A 166 27.68 9.39 -32.95
CA GLU A 166 27.29 9.68 -31.57
C GLU A 166 26.13 10.66 -31.51
N GLU A 167 26.18 11.72 -32.31
CA GLU A 167 25.15 12.75 -32.29
C GLU A 167 23.79 12.23 -32.80
N ALA A 168 23.81 11.39 -33.85
CA ALA A 168 22.61 10.82 -34.40
C ALA A 168 21.91 9.88 -33.39
N PHE A 169 22.67 9.02 -32.71
CA PHE A 169 22.13 8.12 -31.67
C PHE A 169 21.70 8.89 -30.44
N THR A 170 22.45 9.92 -30.03
CA THR A 170 22.07 10.81 -28.92
C THR A 170 20.73 11.51 -29.19
N ARG A 171 20.58 12.10 -30.38
CA ARG A 171 19.31 12.73 -30.79
C ARG A 171 18.14 11.74 -30.76
N ARG A 172 18.32 10.50 -31.24
CA ARG A 172 17.29 9.45 -31.23
C ARG A 172 16.93 9.05 -29.81
N LEU A 173 17.92 8.89 -28.91
CA LEU A 173 17.69 8.59 -27.50
C LEU A 173 16.93 9.72 -26.79
N LEU A 174 17.36 10.95 -27.01
CA LEU A 174 16.72 12.14 -26.41
C LEU A 174 15.32 12.38 -26.96
N SER A 175 15.03 12.05 -28.24
CA SER A 175 13.66 12.15 -28.76
C SER A 175 12.69 11.22 -28.05
N VAL A 176 13.09 9.99 -27.74
CA VAL A 176 12.28 9.07 -26.94
C VAL A 176 12.16 9.56 -25.48
N ARG A 177 13.27 10.01 -24.89
CA ARG A 177 13.28 10.49 -23.51
C ARG A 177 12.42 11.74 -23.29
N ASN A 178 12.66 12.78 -24.13
CA ASN A 178 12.04 14.09 -23.95
C ASN A 178 10.67 14.18 -24.63
N GLY A 179 10.49 13.50 -25.78
CA GLY A 179 9.26 13.56 -26.55
C GLY A 179 8.17 12.60 -26.04
N GLU A 180 8.54 11.46 -25.49
CA GLU A 180 7.56 10.44 -25.11
C GLU A 180 7.57 10.13 -23.61
N GLU A 181 8.74 9.82 -23.04
CA GLU A 181 8.81 9.36 -21.63
C GLU A 181 8.55 10.50 -20.65
N LEU A 182 9.13 11.66 -20.86
CA LEU A 182 9.03 12.80 -19.94
C LEU A 182 7.61 13.36 -19.80
N PRO A 183 6.81 13.54 -20.89
CA PRO A 183 5.41 13.93 -20.79
C PRO A 183 4.57 12.92 -20.03
N LEU A 184 4.79 11.61 -20.26
CA LEU A 184 4.10 10.54 -19.50
C LEU A 184 4.43 10.58 -18.02
N LEU A 185 5.71 10.75 -17.67
CA LEU A 185 6.14 10.88 -16.27
C LEU A 185 5.52 12.10 -15.59
N ARG A 186 5.42 13.24 -16.32
CA ARG A 186 4.76 14.43 -15.80
C ARG A 186 3.28 14.16 -15.51
N ASN A 187 2.57 13.53 -16.45
CA ASN A 187 1.16 13.20 -16.28
C ASN A 187 0.94 12.22 -15.11
N ILE A 188 1.79 11.20 -15.00
CA ILE A 188 1.78 10.25 -13.87
C ILE A 188 2.04 10.99 -12.56
N GLY A 189 2.99 11.92 -12.53
CA GLY A 189 3.30 12.72 -11.36
C GLY A 189 2.12 13.56 -10.88
N VAL A 190 1.45 14.27 -11.79
CA VAL A 190 0.26 15.06 -11.47
C VAL A 190 -0.89 14.16 -10.99
N ALA A 191 -1.16 13.06 -11.69
CA ALA A 191 -2.21 12.12 -11.31
C ALA A 191 -1.92 11.45 -9.96
N SER A 192 -0.65 11.10 -9.69
CA SER A 192 -0.22 10.55 -8.41
C SER A 192 -0.35 11.55 -7.27
N ALA A 193 -0.02 12.82 -7.51
CA ALA A 193 -0.23 13.87 -6.52
C ALA A 193 -1.72 14.04 -6.20
N GLY A 194 -2.59 14.04 -7.21
CA GLY A 194 -4.04 14.06 -7.03
C GLY A 194 -4.55 12.85 -6.23
N PHE A 195 -4.10 11.66 -6.59
CA PHE A 195 -4.45 10.43 -5.87
C PHE A 195 -4.04 10.48 -4.39
N ASN A 196 -2.80 10.90 -4.10
CA ASN A 196 -2.31 11.03 -2.73
C ASN A 196 -3.07 12.09 -1.94
N PHE A 197 -3.41 13.21 -2.58
CA PHE A 197 -4.23 14.26 -1.97
C PHE A 197 -5.60 13.71 -1.57
N PHE A 198 -6.31 13.06 -2.48
CA PHE A 198 -7.61 12.45 -2.18
C PHE A 198 -7.52 11.42 -1.07
N TRP A 199 -6.50 10.53 -1.12
CA TRP A 199 -6.29 9.50 -0.10
C TRP A 199 -6.13 10.11 1.30
N GLN A 200 -5.32 11.16 1.42
CA GLN A 200 -5.09 11.84 2.71
C GLN A 200 -6.27 12.74 3.15
N ALA A 201 -7.07 13.21 2.20
CA ALA A 201 -8.21 14.07 2.49
C ALA A 201 -9.47 13.29 2.95
N ILE A 202 -9.56 11.98 2.70
CA ILE A 202 -10.73 11.17 3.07
C ILE A 202 -11.08 11.29 4.55
N PRO A 203 -10.18 11.12 5.53
CA PRO A 203 -10.52 11.25 6.95
C PRO A 203 -11.05 12.65 7.29
N PHE A 204 -10.53 13.68 6.61
CA PHE A 204 -11.01 15.05 6.77
C PHE A 204 -12.45 15.21 6.23
N PHE A 205 -12.76 14.70 5.05
CA PHE A 205 -14.12 14.74 4.51
C PHE A 205 -15.11 13.94 5.34
N VAL A 206 -14.69 12.80 5.86
CA VAL A 206 -15.51 11.97 6.75
C VAL A 206 -15.84 12.74 8.02
N SER A 207 -14.85 13.31 8.70
CA SER A 207 -15.05 14.08 9.94
C SER A 207 -15.89 15.33 9.68
N LEU A 208 -15.59 16.08 8.62
CA LEU A 208 -16.36 17.28 8.25
C LEU A 208 -17.83 16.94 7.99
N GLY A 209 -18.12 15.97 7.14
CA GLY A 209 -19.49 15.56 6.83
C GLY A 209 -20.25 15.07 8.05
N THR A 210 -19.60 14.28 8.90
CA THR A 210 -20.21 13.78 10.14
C THR A 210 -20.48 14.89 11.15
N PHE A 211 -19.54 15.82 11.35
CA PHE A 211 -19.73 16.91 12.31
C PHE A 211 -20.74 17.94 11.84
N ILE A 212 -20.81 18.24 10.54
CA ILE A 212 -21.87 19.08 9.98
C ILE A 212 -23.23 18.45 10.23
N THR A 213 -23.37 17.13 9.94
CA THR A 213 -24.63 16.42 10.17
C THR A 213 -25.00 16.37 11.65
N TYR A 214 -24.02 16.11 12.51
CA TYR A 214 -24.23 16.11 13.95
C TYR A 214 -24.71 17.49 14.45
N SER A 215 -24.04 18.55 14.03
CA SER A 215 -24.42 19.93 14.41
C SER A 215 -25.80 20.35 13.90
N ALA A 216 -26.24 19.80 12.76
CA ALA A 216 -27.56 20.09 12.20
C ALA A 216 -28.69 19.25 12.82
N THR A 217 -28.37 18.04 13.31
CA THR A 217 -29.39 17.06 13.77
C THR A 217 -29.46 16.96 15.29
N SER A 218 -28.35 17.22 15.99
CA SER A 218 -28.27 17.11 17.44
C SER A 218 -28.59 18.44 18.10
N SER A 219 -29.34 18.40 19.20
CA SER A 219 -29.60 19.55 20.09
C SER A 219 -28.41 19.86 21.00
N GLN A 220 -27.40 18.97 21.04
CA GLN A 220 -26.23 19.15 21.89
C GLN A 220 -25.09 19.84 21.13
N PRO A 221 -24.34 20.76 21.77
CA PRO A 221 -23.21 21.40 21.12
C PRO A 221 -22.07 20.42 20.89
N LEU A 222 -21.33 20.61 19.80
CA LEU A 222 -20.09 19.89 19.51
C LEU A 222 -19.02 20.27 20.54
N THR A 223 -18.74 19.36 21.46
CA THR A 223 -17.76 19.57 22.54
C THR A 223 -16.48 18.80 22.27
N ALA A 224 -15.37 19.16 22.91
CA ALA A 224 -14.06 18.55 22.69
C ALA A 224 -14.02 17.05 23.05
N ASP A 225 -14.85 16.62 24.00
CA ASP A 225 -15.00 15.23 24.42
C ASP A 225 -15.69 14.35 23.37
N ILE A 226 -16.41 14.93 22.42
CA ILE A 226 -16.98 14.22 21.26
C ILE A 226 -16.01 14.26 20.07
N VAL A 227 -15.44 15.45 19.79
CA VAL A 227 -14.62 15.68 18.58
C VAL A 227 -13.33 14.87 18.59
N PHE A 228 -12.54 14.92 19.68
CA PHE A 228 -11.23 14.27 19.72
C PHE A 228 -11.30 12.73 19.65
N PRO A 229 -12.19 12.04 20.40
CA PRO A 229 -12.35 10.60 20.24
C PRO A 229 -12.85 10.22 18.86
N ALA A 230 -13.81 10.96 18.28
CA ALA A 230 -14.31 10.69 16.93
C ALA A 230 -13.21 10.83 15.87
N LEU A 231 -12.37 11.87 15.92
CA LEU A 231 -11.23 12.03 15.03
C LEU A 231 -10.23 10.88 15.16
N SER A 232 -9.97 10.39 16.36
CA SER A 232 -9.09 9.26 16.59
C SER A 232 -9.66 7.95 16.00
N LEU A 233 -10.97 7.75 16.09
CA LEU A 233 -11.66 6.57 15.53
C LEU A 233 -11.71 6.57 14.00
N TYR A 234 -11.74 7.75 13.35
CA TYR A 234 -11.69 7.84 11.89
C TYR A 234 -10.29 7.56 11.31
N GLN A 235 -9.23 7.54 12.14
CA GLN A 235 -7.86 7.23 11.73
C GLN A 235 -7.49 5.75 11.92
N LEU A 236 -8.35 4.97 12.57
CA LEU A 236 -8.21 3.52 12.71
C LEU A 236 -8.58 2.79 11.42
#